data_0c30f8be045d1e2d9e4859c71c6104f8
#
_entry.id   0c30f8be045d1e2d9e4859c71c6104f8
#
_cell.length_a   1.000
_cell.length_b   1.000
_cell.length_c   1.000
_cell.angle_alpha   90.00
_cell.angle_beta   90.00
_cell.angle_gamma   90.00
#
_symmetry.space_group_name_H-M   'P 1'
#
loop_
_entity.id
_entity.type
_entity.pdbx_description
1 polymer ?
#
loop_
_entity_poly.entity_id
_entity_poly.type
_entity_poly.pdbx_seq_one_letter_code
_entity_poly.pdbx_strand_id
1 'polypeptide(L)'
;MPISVLPNAGLPSVVDGRTHYDLTPPELAEFHAHHVRDLGIGIVGGCCGTTPEHLKAVVDAVRGLTPAPRQPSDEPSVSSIYSPVPIDQDNSFLIIGERTNTNGPRAFREPLIAGH
;
A
#
# COMPACT_ATOMS: atom_id res chain seq x y z
N MET A 1 2.12 -5.18 15.87
CA MET A 1 0.82 -4.89 15.26
C MET A 1 0.67 -5.72 13.99
N PRO A 2 -0.47 -6.39 13.74
CA PRO A 2 -0.69 -7.14 12.50
C PRO A 2 -0.79 -6.19 11.30
N ILE A 3 -0.30 -6.63 10.14
CA ILE A 3 -0.46 -5.94 8.87
C ILE A 3 -1.39 -6.76 7.99
N SER A 4 -2.24 -6.07 7.23
CA SER A 4 -3.12 -6.66 6.22
C SER A 4 -2.66 -6.31 4.81
N VAL A 5 -2.78 -7.27 3.89
CA VAL A 5 -2.51 -7.11 2.45
C VAL A 5 -3.69 -7.64 1.66
N LEU A 6 -4.37 -6.75 0.93
CA LEU A 6 -5.57 -7.04 0.14
C LEU A 6 -5.40 -6.41 -1.27
N PRO A 7 -4.59 -7.00 -2.13
CA PRO A 7 -4.32 -6.46 -3.46
C PRO A 7 -5.48 -6.71 -4.43
N ASN A 8 -5.50 -5.94 -5.53
CA ASN A 8 -6.28 -6.29 -6.70
C ASN A 8 -5.70 -7.56 -7.35
N ALA A 9 -6.50 -8.24 -8.16
CA ALA A 9 -6.03 -9.38 -8.97
C ALA A 9 -5.21 -8.89 -10.18
N GLY A 10 -4.16 -8.10 -9.93
CA GLY A 10 -3.33 -7.45 -10.92
C GLY A 10 -3.78 -6.03 -11.26
N LEU A 11 -3.16 -5.43 -12.28
CA LEU A 11 -3.56 -4.13 -12.79
C LEU A 11 -4.77 -4.26 -13.71
N PRO A 12 -5.76 -3.34 -13.63
CA PRO A 12 -6.92 -3.39 -14.51
C PRO A 12 -6.51 -3.03 -15.95
N SER A 13 -6.98 -3.81 -16.89
CA SER A 13 -6.95 -3.54 -18.33
C SER A 13 -8.37 -3.46 -18.91
N VAL A 14 -8.52 -2.91 -20.10
CA VAL A 14 -9.82 -2.88 -20.79
C VAL A 14 -9.76 -3.81 -21.99
N VAL A 15 -10.56 -4.88 -21.95
CA VAL A 15 -10.69 -5.85 -23.04
C VAL A 15 -12.16 -5.87 -23.48
N ASP A 16 -12.42 -5.59 -24.75
CA ASP A 16 -13.79 -5.53 -25.32
C ASP A 16 -14.76 -4.64 -24.53
N GLY A 17 -14.25 -3.48 -24.03
CA GLY A 17 -15.03 -2.51 -23.26
C GLY A 17 -15.34 -2.95 -21.82
N ARG A 18 -14.74 -4.03 -21.34
CA ARG A 18 -14.90 -4.53 -19.96
C ARG A 18 -13.57 -4.51 -19.21
N THR A 19 -13.63 -4.22 -17.93
CA THR A 19 -12.47 -4.30 -17.05
C THR A 19 -12.05 -5.75 -16.88
N HIS A 20 -10.77 -6.03 -17.14
CA HIS A 20 -10.14 -7.33 -16.98
C HIS A 20 -8.98 -7.24 -16.00
N TYR A 21 -8.73 -8.32 -15.26
CA TYR A 21 -7.63 -8.50 -14.32
C TYR A 21 -6.89 -9.79 -14.66
N ASP A 22 -5.59 -9.68 -14.86
CA ASP A 22 -4.78 -10.78 -15.42
C ASP A 22 -4.23 -11.77 -14.39
N LEU A 23 -4.19 -11.37 -13.08
CA LEU A 23 -3.61 -12.22 -12.06
C LEU A 23 -4.53 -13.43 -11.78
N THR A 24 -3.96 -14.60 -11.92
CA THR A 24 -4.69 -15.86 -11.73
C THR A 24 -4.79 -16.27 -10.25
N PRO A 25 -5.76 -17.15 -9.88
CA PRO A 25 -5.88 -17.66 -8.52
C PRO A 25 -4.60 -18.30 -7.96
N PRO A 26 -3.85 -19.16 -8.69
CA PRO A 26 -2.59 -19.70 -8.19
C PRO A 26 -1.51 -18.64 -7.93
N GLU A 27 -1.38 -17.65 -8.81
CA GLU A 27 -0.40 -16.57 -8.64
C GLU A 27 -0.71 -15.71 -7.40
N LEU A 28 -1.98 -15.33 -7.20
CA LEU A 28 -2.37 -14.61 -5.99
C LEU A 28 -2.09 -15.42 -4.73
N ALA A 29 -2.34 -16.73 -4.77
CA ALA A 29 -2.08 -17.64 -3.66
C ALA A 29 -0.59 -17.74 -3.33
N GLU A 30 0.28 -17.82 -4.34
CA GLU A 30 1.74 -17.85 -4.17
C GLU A 30 2.25 -16.56 -3.54
N PHE A 31 1.82 -15.39 -4.02
CA PHE A 31 2.17 -14.10 -3.42
C PHE A 31 1.76 -14.02 -1.95
N HIS A 32 0.56 -14.47 -1.62
CA HIS A 32 0.10 -14.45 -0.22
C HIS A 32 0.82 -15.44 0.67
N ALA A 33 1.17 -16.63 0.16
CA ALA A 33 2.00 -17.57 0.90
C ALA A 33 3.39 -16.95 1.23
N HIS A 34 4.00 -16.25 0.27
CA HIS A 34 5.22 -15.48 0.49
C HIS A 34 5.01 -14.36 1.53
N HIS A 35 3.95 -13.55 1.39
CA HIS A 35 3.65 -12.49 2.34
C HIS A 35 3.53 -12.99 3.78
N VAL A 36 2.87 -14.12 3.99
CA VAL A 36 2.71 -14.70 5.34
C VAL A 36 4.04 -15.28 5.83
N ARG A 37 4.64 -16.18 5.04
CA ARG A 37 5.80 -16.97 5.44
C ARG A 37 7.07 -16.14 5.61
N ASP A 38 7.29 -15.17 4.70
CA ASP A 38 8.58 -14.47 4.59
C ASP A 38 8.52 -13.01 5.10
N LEU A 39 7.36 -12.35 4.98
CA LEU A 39 7.17 -10.95 5.39
C LEU A 39 6.35 -10.77 6.67
N GLY A 40 5.84 -11.85 7.27
CA GLY A 40 5.10 -11.82 8.52
C GLY A 40 3.77 -11.07 8.44
N ILE A 41 3.12 -11.09 7.28
CA ILE A 41 1.78 -10.52 7.11
C ILE A 41 0.75 -11.40 7.82
N GLY A 42 -0.08 -10.79 8.67
CA GLY A 42 -1.04 -11.51 9.51
C GLY A 42 -2.44 -11.65 8.93
N ILE A 43 -2.80 -10.80 7.96
CA ILE A 43 -4.12 -10.79 7.33
C ILE A 43 -3.92 -10.66 5.81
N VAL A 44 -4.46 -11.61 5.06
CA VAL A 44 -4.39 -11.61 3.59
C VAL A 44 -5.76 -11.79 2.98
N GLY A 45 -5.96 -11.27 1.78
CA GLY A 45 -7.22 -11.35 1.07
C GLY A 45 -7.10 -10.77 -0.33
N GLY A 46 -8.21 -10.30 -0.88
CA GLY A 46 -8.24 -9.70 -2.20
C GLY A 46 -9.09 -8.44 -2.26
N CYS A 47 -9.01 -7.73 -3.39
CA CYS A 47 -9.78 -6.54 -3.70
C CYS A 47 -10.39 -6.68 -5.11
N CYS A 48 -10.26 -5.65 -5.96
CA CYS A 48 -10.86 -5.65 -7.28
C CYS A 48 -10.33 -6.79 -8.18
N GLY A 49 -11.23 -7.42 -8.93
CA GLY A 49 -10.91 -8.56 -9.80
C GLY A 49 -10.77 -9.91 -9.06
N THR A 50 -10.78 -9.91 -7.74
CA THR A 50 -10.70 -11.15 -6.95
C THR A 50 -12.04 -11.90 -6.99
N THR A 51 -11.99 -13.17 -7.36
CA THR A 51 -13.16 -14.08 -7.40
C THR A 51 -13.12 -15.06 -6.24
N PRO A 52 -14.20 -15.83 -6.00
CA PRO A 52 -14.21 -16.90 -4.99
C PRO A 52 -13.09 -17.94 -5.19
N GLU A 53 -12.72 -18.22 -6.45
CA GLU A 53 -11.63 -19.14 -6.78
C GLU A 53 -10.27 -18.60 -6.33
N HIS A 54 -10.03 -17.30 -6.48
CA HIS A 54 -8.83 -16.65 -5.94
C HIS A 54 -8.77 -16.80 -4.42
N LEU A 55 -9.87 -16.47 -3.73
CA LEU A 55 -9.90 -16.54 -2.27
C LEU A 55 -9.73 -17.97 -1.78
N LYS A 56 -10.34 -18.94 -2.48
CA LYS A 56 -10.15 -20.35 -2.16
C LYS A 56 -8.70 -20.77 -2.29
N ALA A 57 -8.04 -20.44 -3.39
CA ALA A 57 -6.62 -20.72 -3.62
C ALA A 57 -5.73 -20.08 -2.53
N VAL A 58 -5.99 -18.82 -2.17
CA VAL A 58 -5.29 -18.13 -1.08
C VAL A 58 -5.46 -18.85 0.25
N VAL A 59 -6.71 -19.19 0.63
CA VAL A 59 -6.99 -19.89 1.89
C VAL A 59 -6.27 -21.24 1.93
N ASP A 60 -6.30 -21.99 0.84
CA ASP A 60 -5.65 -23.30 0.78
C ASP A 60 -4.12 -23.17 0.89
N ALA A 61 -3.52 -22.12 0.28
CA ALA A 61 -2.09 -21.88 0.31
C ALA A 61 -1.56 -21.36 1.66
N VAL A 62 -2.36 -20.55 2.38
CA VAL A 62 -1.92 -19.99 3.67
C VAL A 62 -2.36 -20.82 4.87
N ARG A 63 -3.21 -21.80 4.68
CA ARG A 63 -3.70 -22.69 5.75
C ARG A 63 -2.53 -23.38 6.45
N GLY A 64 -2.40 -23.13 7.74
CA GLY A 64 -1.35 -23.73 8.57
C GLY A 64 0.02 -23.04 8.47
N LEU A 65 0.15 -21.98 7.69
CA LEU A 65 1.35 -21.14 7.73
C LEU A 65 1.35 -20.30 9.01
N THR A 66 2.54 -20.16 9.60
CA THR A 66 2.78 -19.21 10.69
C THR A 66 3.45 -17.98 10.11
N PRO A 67 2.93 -16.76 10.35
CA PRO A 67 3.59 -15.54 9.91
C PRO A 67 5.00 -15.42 10.48
N ALA A 68 5.95 -15.00 9.65
CA ALA A 68 7.30 -14.75 10.09
C ALA A 68 7.34 -13.69 11.20
N PRO A 69 8.26 -13.80 12.17
CA PRO A 69 8.47 -12.77 13.17
C PRO A 69 8.96 -11.49 12.49
N ARG A 70 8.34 -10.37 12.82
CA ARG A 70 8.71 -9.05 12.27
C ARG A 70 9.47 -8.25 13.30
N GLN A 71 10.54 -7.63 12.85
CA GLN A 71 11.33 -6.67 13.63
C GLN A 71 11.19 -5.30 12.95
N PRO A 72 10.14 -4.52 13.29
CA PRO A 72 9.98 -3.19 12.72
C PRO A 72 11.14 -2.29 13.14
N SER A 73 11.64 -1.47 12.22
CA SER A 73 12.51 -0.35 12.53
C SER A 73 11.64 0.84 12.89
N ASP A 74 11.87 1.44 14.05
CA ASP A 74 11.13 2.59 14.58
C ASP A 74 11.89 3.90 14.34
N GLU A 75 12.46 4.09 13.16
CA GLU A 75 13.06 5.36 12.79
C GLU A 75 11.96 6.37 12.44
N PRO A 76 11.75 7.43 13.26
CA PRO A 76 10.77 8.47 12.96
C PRO A 76 11.08 9.14 11.63
N SER A 77 10.13 9.08 10.70
CA SER A 77 10.33 9.60 9.35
C SER A 77 9.04 10.12 8.73
N VAL A 78 9.17 11.01 7.76
CA VAL A 78 8.12 11.37 6.81
C VAL A 78 8.36 10.63 5.50
N SER A 79 7.30 10.21 4.82
CA SER A 79 7.44 9.38 3.62
C SER A 79 6.72 9.97 2.43
N SER A 80 7.36 9.86 1.27
CA SER A 80 6.72 9.97 -0.04
C SER A 80 6.38 8.57 -0.56
N ILE A 81 5.86 8.50 -1.80
CA ILE A 81 5.69 7.21 -2.49
C ILE A 81 7.02 6.56 -2.90
N TYR A 82 8.14 7.27 -2.82
CA TYR A 82 9.44 6.80 -3.28
C TYR A 82 10.36 6.39 -2.13
N SER A 83 10.46 7.19 -1.07
CA SER A 83 11.39 6.94 0.02
C SER A 83 10.97 7.64 1.32
N PRO A 84 11.32 7.05 2.48
CA PRO A 84 11.24 7.76 3.75
C PRO A 84 12.38 8.77 3.87
N VAL A 85 12.12 9.86 4.60
CA VAL A 85 13.13 10.84 5.01
C VAL A 85 13.09 10.90 6.54
N PRO A 86 14.18 10.57 7.24
CA PRO A 86 14.25 10.67 8.69
C PRO A 86 13.91 12.08 9.20
N ILE A 87 13.18 12.16 10.31
CA ILE A 87 12.89 13.45 10.94
C ILE A 87 14.17 14.05 11.56
N ASP A 88 14.98 13.19 12.16
CA ASP A 88 16.27 13.57 12.67
C ASP A 88 17.31 13.58 11.54
N GLN A 89 17.98 14.71 11.37
CA GLN A 89 19.02 14.92 10.37
C GLN A 89 20.36 15.13 11.06
N ASP A 90 21.40 14.41 10.65
CA ASP A 90 22.71 14.44 11.32
C ASP A 90 23.36 15.84 11.36
N ASN A 91 23.18 16.64 10.31
CA ASN A 91 23.87 17.93 10.17
C ASN A 91 22.93 19.11 9.85
N SER A 92 21.62 18.90 9.88
CA SER A 92 20.64 19.93 9.53
C SER A 92 19.28 19.68 10.19
N PHE A 93 18.35 20.58 9.96
CA PHE A 93 16.95 20.39 10.28
C PHE A 93 16.16 19.98 9.04
N LEU A 94 15.10 19.18 9.23
CA LEU A 94 14.21 18.77 8.14
C LEU A 94 13.41 19.98 7.63
N ILE A 95 13.58 20.31 6.36
CA ILE A 95 12.78 21.33 5.69
C ILE A 95 11.52 20.67 5.11
N ILE A 96 10.36 21.13 5.54
CA ILE A 96 9.07 20.66 5.04
C ILE A 96 8.49 21.71 4.09
N GLY A 97 8.39 21.36 2.80
CA GLY A 97 7.69 22.16 1.79
C GLY A 97 6.19 21.95 1.90
N GLU A 98 5.53 22.73 2.76
CA GLU A 98 4.09 22.64 2.96
C GLU A 98 3.31 23.26 1.77
N ARG A 99 2.04 22.87 1.60
CA ARG A 99 1.18 23.29 0.48
C ARG A 99 0.17 24.37 0.84
N THR A 100 0.15 24.82 2.08
CA THR A 100 -0.84 25.78 2.61
C THR A 100 -0.35 27.23 2.59
N ASN A 101 0.69 27.55 1.82
CA ASN A 101 1.18 28.93 1.69
C ASN A 101 0.42 29.72 0.60
N THR A 102 0.38 31.03 0.72
CA THR A 102 -0.33 31.93 -0.20
C THR A 102 0.25 31.96 -1.61
N ASN A 103 1.52 31.58 -1.78
CA ASN A 103 2.19 31.46 -3.08
C ASN A 103 2.02 30.08 -3.72
N GLY A 104 1.40 29.16 -2.99
CA GLY A 104 1.18 27.77 -3.40
C GLY A 104 -0.11 27.55 -4.19
N PRO A 105 -0.86 26.50 -3.85
CA PRO A 105 -2.02 26.07 -4.61
C PRO A 105 -3.08 27.16 -4.75
N ARG A 106 -3.59 27.32 -5.97
CA ARG A 106 -4.62 28.31 -6.29
C ARG A 106 -5.87 28.18 -5.42
N ALA A 107 -6.30 26.95 -5.14
CA ALA A 107 -7.46 26.64 -4.31
C ALA A 107 -7.36 27.15 -2.86
N PHE A 108 -6.14 27.33 -2.33
CA PHE A 108 -5.91 27.91 -1.01
C PHE A 108 -5.68 29.43 -1.09
N ARG A 109 -4.96 29.89 -2.11
CA ARG A 109 -4.61 31.32 -2.27
C ARG A 109 -5.81 32.21 -2.53
N GLU A 110 -6.72 31.81 -3.43
CA GLU A 110 -7.86 32.65 -3.83
C GLU A 110 -8.83 32.97 -2.68
N PRO A 111 -9.29 32.00 -1.87
CA PRO A 111 -10.11 32.31 -0.70
C PRO A 111 -9.41 33.23 0.30
N LEU A 112 -8.12 33.00 0.56
CA LEU A 112 -7.35 33.80 1.50
C LEU A 112 -7.21 35.28 1.06
N ILE A 113 -6.96 35.51 -0.24
CA ILE A 113 -6.91 36.86 -0.81
C ILE A 113 -8.29 37.53 -0.80
N ALA A 114 -9.34 36.75 -0.97
CA ALA A 114 -10.72 37.22 -0.94
C ALA A 114 -11.26 37.48 0.49
N GLY A 115 -10.48 37.15 1.53
CA GLY A 115 -10.86 37.38 2.93
C GLY A 115 -11.82 36.33 3.49
N HIS A 116 -11.79 35.10 2.98
CA HIS A 116 -12.58 33.96 3.44
C HIS A 116 -11.74 33.00 4.26
#